data_34f40e092dde06f4cdd8c21ba5a04f1e
#
_entry.id   34f40e092dde06f4cdd8c21ba5a04f1e
#
_cell.length_a   1.000
_cell.length_b   1.000
_cell.length_c   1.000
_cell.angle_alpha   90.00
_cell.angle_beta   90.00
_cell.angle_gamma   90.00
#
_symmetry.space_group_name_H-M   'P 1'
#
loop_
_entity.id
_entity.type
_entity.pdbx_description
1 polymer ?
#
loop_
_entity_poly.entity_id
_entity_poly.type
_entity_poly.pdbx_seq_one_letter_code
_entity_poly.pdbx_strand_id
1 'polypeptide(L)'
;MAEMKSKLQDFYKRLDSRKSTYFLAYSVIFAILAIGVFSFYFFTGKTFIWEVDGWEQHYKSLIYYSQYLRDFFKNIFINHQFVIPQWDFAIGEGSDVIGTFHYYVIGDPFTFFCFLFPAKYMYIFYEAMILLRIYLSGIAFSLLCFYIGHKKRYVLPGAVAYAFCYWAIYNAVRHPFFLNPLLYYPLLILGVEKIIREKKMWLFTITVAVAAMSNFYFFYMLVFTTIIYVIVRFIFCYGKNVKMWGKGILRLAVSSVTGLCMAAIVFLPVLHVFLSDS
;
A
#
# COMPACT_ATOMS: atom_id res chain seq x y z
N MET A 1 9.06 -17.39 -39.05
CA MET A 1 8.59 -16.03 -38.76
C MET A 1 7.07 -15.90 -38.71
N ALA A 2 6.33 -16.46 -39.69
CA ALA A 2 4.84 -16.45 -39.71
C ALA A 2 4.19 -17.21 -38.54
N GLU A 3 4.68 -18.39 -38.18
CA GLU A 3 4.19 -19.19 -37.06
C GLU A 3 4.40 -18.48 -35.71
N MET A 4 5.53 -17.81 -35.51
CA MET A 4 5.80 -17.02 -34.32
C MET A 4 4.85 -15.82 -34.20
N LYS A 5 4.55 -15.13 -35.30
CA LYS A 5 3.54 -14.06 -35.36
C LYS A 5 2.15 -14.55 -34.99
N SER A 6 1.75 -15.73 -35.52
CA SER A 6 0.46 -16.35 -35.21
C SER A 6 0.34 -16.68 -33.71
N LYS A 7 1.33 -17.36 -33.13
CA LYS A 7 1.36 -17.68 -31.70
C LYS A 7 1.30 -16.44 -30.83
N LEU A 8 1.99 -15.36 -31.23
CA LEU A 8 1.97 -14.08 -30.50
C LEU A 8 0.59 -13.41 -30.60
N GLN A 9 -0.06 -13.44 -31.75
CA GLN A 9 -1.43 -12.92 -31.91
C GLN A 9 -2.43 -13.69 -31.06
N ASP A 10 -2.33 -15.00 -31.01
CA ASP A 10 -3.21 -15.84 -30.17
C ASP A 10 -2.97 -15.60 -28.67
N PHE A 11 -1.72 -15.41 -28.26
CA PHE A 11 -1.40 -15.00 -26.90
C PHE A 11 -2.04 -13.66 -26.53
N TYR A 12 -1.93 -12.64 -27.38
CA TYR A 12 -2.57 -11.34 -27.16
C TYR A 12 -4.10 -11.41 -27.10
N LYS A 13 -4.73 -12.24 -27.94
CA LYS A 13 -6.18 -12.48 -27.87
C LYS A 13 -6.58 -13.11 -26.53
N ARG A 14 -5.84 -14.12 -26.07
CA ARG A 14 -6.08 -14.75 -24.75
C ARG A 14 -5.85 -13.78 -23.59
N LEU A 15 -4.81 -12.97 -23.67
CA LEU A 15 -4.50 -11.94 -22.69
C LEU A 15 -5.64 -10.92 -22.56
N ASP A 16 -6.17 -10.43 -23.69
CA ASP A 16 -7.28 -9.48 -23.71
C ASP A 16 -8.60 -10.09 -23.25
N SER A 17 -8.84 -11.38 -23.51
CA SER A 17 -10.09 -12.04 -23.16
C SER A 17 -10.18 -12.48 -21.70
N ARG A 18 -9.11 -13.06 -21.13
CA ARG A 18 -9.12 -13.69 -19.80
C ARG A 18 -8.27 -12.92 -18.78
N LYS A 19 -8.88 -12.53 -17.65
CA LYS A 19 -8.15 -11.90 -16.53
C LYS A 19 -7.09 -12.84 -15.93
N SER A 20 -7.39 -14.13 -15.81
CA SER A 20 -6.44 -15.13 -15.30
C SER A 20 -5.15 -15.20 -16.12
N THR A 21 -5.26 -15.19 -17.45
CA THR A 21 -4.09 -15.18 -18.34
C THR A 21 -3.24 -13.91 -18.15
N TYR A 22 -3.90 -12.76 -17.95
CA TYR A 22 -3.22 -11.51 -17.67
C TYR A 22 -2.44 -11.58 -16.36
N PHE A 23 -3.10 -11.96 -15.26
CA PHE A 23 -2.44 -12.00 -13.96
C PHE A 23 -1.34 -13.05 -13.91
N LEU A 24 -1.51 -14.19 -14.58
CA LEU A 24 -0.43 -15.17 -14.72
C LEU A 24 0.77 -14.58 -15.48
N ALA A 25 0.54 -13.93 -16.62
CA ALA A 25 1.60 -13.29 -17.39
C ALA A 25 2.31 -12.19 -16.58
N TYR A 26 1.55 -11.35 -15.88
CA TYR A 26 2.11 -10.33 -14.98
C TYR A 26 2.96 -10.96 -13.88
N SER A 27 2.48 -12.01 -13.21
CA SER A 27 3.20 -12.69 -12.12
C SER A 27 4.51 -13.31 -12.59
N VAL A 28 4.50 -13.95 -13.78
CA VAL A 28 5.72 -14.54 -14.36
C VAL A 28 6.75 -13.45 -14.70
N ILE A 29 6.30 -12.39 -15.38
CA ILE A 29 7.19 -11.27 -15.73
C ILE A 29 7.71 -10.59 -14.47
N PHE A 30 6.84 -10.37 -13.48
CA PHE A 30 7.24 -9.80 -12.19
C PHE A 30 8.31 -10.65 -11.52
N ALA A 31 8.11 -11.97 -11.43
CA ALA A 31 9.08 -12.88 -10.80
C ALA A 31 10.45 -12.83 -11.50
N ILE A 32 10.46 -12.88 -12.84
CA ILE A 32 11.70 -12.78 -13.63
C ILE A 32 12.42 -11.46 -13.36
N LEU A 33 11.69 -10.35 -13.37
CA LEU A 33 12.26 -9.01 -13.15
C LEU A 33 12.71 -8.83 -11.70
N ALA A 34 11.93 -9.31 -10.72
CA ALA A 34 12.32 -9.23 -9.30
C ALA A 34 13.62 -10.01 -9.04
N ILE A 35 13.75 -11.22 -9.60
CA ILE A 35 15.00 -11.98 -9.53
C ILE A 35 16.14 -11.19 -10.21
N GLY A 36 15.93 -10.63 -11.40
CA GLY A 36 16.94 -9.87 -12.11
C GLY A 36 17.39 -8.60 -11.38
N VAL A 37 16.42 -7.77 -10.93
CA VAL A 37 16.68 -6.49 -10.25
C VAL A 37 17.35 -6.69 -8.89
N PHE A 38 16.89 -7.68 -8.12
CA PHE A 38 17.39 -7.95 -6.78
C PHE A 38 18.45 -9.08 -6.73
N SER A 39 18.90 -9.58 -7.89
CA SER A 39 19.87 -10.67 -8.01
C SER A 39 21.16 -10.42 -7.23
N PHE A 40 21.65 -9.18 -7.19
CA PHE A 40 22.82 -8.79 -6.43
C PHE A 40 22.74 -9.21 -4.97
N TYR A 41 21.61 -8.98 -4.30
CA TYR A 41 21.41 -9.34 -2.89
C TYR A 41 21.44 -10.84 -2.70
N PHE A 42 20.78 -11.61 -3.57
CA PHE A 42 20.75 -13.07 -3.49
C PHE A 42 22.13 -13.70 -3.71
N PHE A 43 22.87 -13.21 -4.71
CA PHE A 43 24.20 -13.76 -5.03
C PHE A 43 25.29 -13.35 -4.03
N THR A 44 25.16 -12.22 -3.37
CA THR A 44 26.13 -11.73 -2.38
C THR A 44 25.79 -12.14 -0.95
N GLY A 45 24.67 -12.84 -0.73
CA GLY A 45 24.18 -13.19 0.60
C GLY A 45 23.78 -11.97 1.47
N LYS A 46 23.53 -10.81 0.84
CA LYS A 46 23.08 -9.61 1.52
C LYS A 46 21.56 -9.58 1.62
N THR A 47 21.05 -8.90 2.63
CA THR A 47 19.61 -8.64 2.83
C THR A 47 19.19 -7.31 2.22
N PHE A 48 17.87 -7.06 2.08
CA PHE A 48 17.33 -5.76 1.67
C PHE A 48 17.37 -4.72 2.81
N ILE A 49 17.90 -5.10 3.96
CA ILE A 49 18.00 -4.22 5.13
C ILE A 49 19.19 -3.29 4.92
N TRP A 50 18.91 -2.03 4.66
CA TRP A 50 19.94 -1.02 4.52
C TRP A 50 20.63 -0.73 5.85
N GLU A 51 21.95 -0.58 5.86
CA GLU A 51 22.77 -0.48 7.07
C GLU A 51 22.47 0.74 7.95
N VAL A 52 21.90 1.82 7.40
CA VAL A 52 21.53 3.03 8.13
C VAL A 52 20.10 2.90 8.65
N ASP A 53 19.15 3.61 8.05
CA ASP A 53 17.76 3.64 8.53
C ASP A 53 17.04 2.27 8.46
N GLY A 54 17.43 1.44 7.50
CA GLY A 54 16.88 0.09 7.35
C GLY A 54 17.12 -0.76 8.58
N TRP A 55 18.36 -0.78 9.09
CA TRP A 55 18.73 -1.52 10.29
C TRP A 55 18.31 -0.78 11.56
N GLU A 56 18.70 0.52 11.67
CA GLU A 56 18.54 1.26 12.92
C GLU A 56 17.07 1.60 13.24
N GLN A 57 16.23 1.78 12.23
CA GLN A 57 14.85 2.19 12.42
C GLN A 57 13.86 1.10 11.96
N HIS A 58 13.85 0.74 10.66
CA HIS A 58 12.77 -0.06 10.09
C HIS A 58 12.74 -1.50 10.59
N TYR A 59 13.91 -2.15 10.61
CA TYR A 59 14.01 -3.54 11.02
C TYR A 59 13.87 -3.72 12.54
N LYS A 60 14.50 -2.84 13.33
CA LYS A 60 14.33 -2.84 14.79
C LYS A 60 12.89 -2.57 15.19
N SER A 61 12.22 -1.62 14.55
CA SER A 61 10.80 -1.34 14.77
C SER A 61 9.92 -2.55 14.44
N LEU A 62 10.24 -3.29 13.39
CA LEU A 62 9.50 -4.49 13.02
C LEU A 62 9.68 -5.62 14.05
N ILE A 63 10.90 -5.81 14.57
CA ILE A 63 11.17 -6.79 15.64
C ILE A 63 10.39 -6.40 16.91
N TYR A 64 10.47 -5.13 17.32
CA TYR A 64 9.71 -4.62 18.45
C TYR A 64 8.21 -4.84 18.28
N TYR A 65 7.65 -4.46 17.14
CA TYR A 65 6.22 -4.62 16.84
C TYR A 65 5.78 -6.08 16.82
N SER A 66 6.63 -6.97 16.34
CA SER A 66 6.38 -8.42 16.39
C SER A 66 6.22 -8.92 17.83
N GLN A 67 7.07 -8.47 18.75
CA GLN A 67 6.98 -8.82 20.16
C GLN A 67 5.74 -8.17 20.81
N TYR A 68 5.51 -6.89 20.54
CA TYR A 68 4.33 -6.17 21.01
C TYR A 68 3.02 -6.87 20.64
N LEU A 69 2.88 -7.31 19.38
CA LEU A 69 1.71 -8.06 18.94
C LEU A 69 1.59 -9.44 19.60
N ARG A 70 2.71 -10.15 19.81
CA ARG A 70 2.71 -11.43 20.52
C ARG A 70 2.22 -11.26 21.97
N ASP A 71 2.72 -10.25 22.66
CA ASP A 71 2.30 -9.97 24.04
C ASP A 71 0.84 -9.53 24.10
N PHE A 72 0.39 -8.73 23.13
CA PHE A 72 -1.00 -8.35 22.98
C PHE A 72 -1.90 -9.58 22.80
N PHE A 73 -1.58 -10.48 21.87
CA PHE A 73 -2.37 -11.70 21.66
C PHE A 73 -2.30 -12.66 22.84
N LYS A 74 -1.14 -12.79 23.48
CA LYS A 74 -0.98 -13.57 24.72
C LYS A 74 -1.88 -13.04 25.82
N ASN A 75 -1.94 -11.73 26.01
CA ASN A 75 -2.81 -11.10 27.01
C ASN A 75 -4.29 -11.40 26.73
N ILE A 76 -4.74 -11.33 25.47
CA ILE A 76 -6.13 -11.62 25.11
C ILE A 76 -6.46 -13.11 25.31
N PHE A 77 -5.65 -14.02 24.70
CA PHE A 77 -6.04 -15.43 24.59
C PHE A 77 -5.63 -16.28 25.79
N ILE A 78 -4.59 -15.89 26.52
CA ILE A 78 -4.08 -16.66 27.66
C ILE A 78 -4.47 -15.99 28.99
N ASN A 79 -4.22 -14.69 29.10
CA ASN A 79 -4.46 -13.96 30.35
C ASN A 79 -5.91 -13.41 30.45
N HIS A 80 -6.69 -13.50 29.36
CA HIS A 80 -8.05 -12.95 29.26
C HIS A 80 -8.15 -11.45 29.59
N GLN A 81 -7.10 -10.70 29.27
CA GLN A 81 -6.98 -9.27 29.53
C GLN A 81 -6.84 -8.51 28.22
N PHE A 82 -7.70 -7.51 27.99
CA PHE A 82 -7.56 -6.60 26.86
C PHE A 82 -6.71 -5.39 27.28
N VAL A 83 -5.41 -5.48 27.03
CA VAL A 83 -4.45 -4.43 27.35
C VAL A 83 -3.73 -4.02 26.08
N ILE A 84 -3.77 -2.73 25.77
CA ILE A 84 -2.99 -2.10 24.69
C ILE A 84 -1.97 -1.17 25.38
N PRO A 85 -0.70 -1.58 25.53
CA PRO A 85 0.31 -0.72 26.08
C PRO A 85 0.49 0.52 25.21
N GLN A 86 0.32 1.71 25.80
CA GLN A 86 0.46 2.98 25.08
C GLN A 86 1.82 3.63 25.33
N TRP A 87 2.48 3.29 26.45
CA TRP A 87 3.76 3.81 26.85
C TRP A 87 4.73 2.67 27.13
N ASP A 88 5.98 2.79 26.66
CA ASP A 88 7.03 1.82 26.92
C ASP A 88 8.34 2.50 27.26
N PHE A 89 8.92 2.15 28.42
CA PHE A 89 10.22 2.66 28.87
C PHE A 89 11.42 2.05 28.12
N ALA A 90 11.22 0.96 27.37
CA ALA A 90 12.24 0.39 26.50
C ALA A 90 12.47 1.20 25.21
N ILE A 91 11.61 2.19 24.93
CA ILE A 91 11.74 3.08 23.79
C ILE A 91 12.43 4.37 24.25
N GLY A 92 13.74 4.47 24.02
CA GLY A 92 14.53 5.60 24.53
C GLY A 92 14.50 5.66 26.06
N GLU A 93 14.10 6.80 26.61
CA GLU A 93 13.87 7.01 28.05
C GLU A 93 12.39 6.90 28.45
N GLY A 94 11.59 6.32 27.58
CA GLY A 94 10.14 6.19 27.67
C GLY A 94 9.44 7.01 26.59
N SER A 95 8.56 6.36 25.82
CA SER A 95 7.84 7.03 24.74
C SER A 95 6.48 6.39 24.48
N ASP A 96 5.59 7.16 23.83
CA ASP A 96 4.34 6.67 23.30
C ASP A 96 4.59 5.68 22.15
N VAL A 97 3.99 4.50 22.26
CA VAL A 97 4.21 3.39 21.31
C VAL A 97 3.59 3.71 19.96
N ILE A 98 2.37 4.26 19.93
CA ILE A 98 1.66 4.52 18.69
C ILE A 98 2.31 5.68 17.93
N GLY A 99 2.57 6.79 18.60
CA GLY A 99 3.22 7.95 18.00
C GLY A 99 4.61 7.64 17.47
N THR A 100 5.40 6.87 18.21
CA THR A 100 6.76 6.49 17.80
C THR A 100 6.77 5.54 16.60
N PHE A 101 5.94 4.49 16.61
CA PHE A 101 6.02 3.41 15.61
C PHE A 101 4.99 3.49 14.49
N HIS A 102 4.03 4.40 14.54
CA HIS A 102 3.08 4.63 13.46
C HIS A 102 3.77 4.92 12.12
N TYR A 103 4.85 5.71 12.15
CA TYR A 103 5.60 6.05 10.94
C TYR A 103 6.22 4.83 10.26
N TYR A 104 6.53 3.77 11.02
CA TYR A 104 7.30 2.61 10.56
C TYR A 104 6.47 1.36 10.36
N VAL A 105 5.67 0.97 11.36
CA VAL A 105 5.06 -0.37 11.42
C VAL A 105 3.61 -0.40 11.88
N ILE A 106 3.21 0.44 12.85
CA ILE A 106 1.85 0.40 13.41
C ILE A 106 0.85 0.93 12.39
N GLY A 107 -0.21 0.15 12.13
CA GLY A 107 -1.25 0.50 11.16
C GLY A 107 -0.93 0.11 9.71
N ASP A 108 0.28 -0.32 9.40
CA ASP A 108 0.61 -0.86 8.07
C ASP A 108 0.15 -2.32 7.96
N PRO A 109 -0.78 -2.66 7.04
CA PRO A 109 -1.28 -4.03 6.89
C PRO A 109 -0.19 -5.04 6.52
N PHE A 110 0.90 -4.60 5.89
CA PHE A 110 2.00 -5.47 5.52
C PHE A 110 2.88 -5.91 6.69
N THR A 111 2.89 -5.15 7.77
CA THR A 111 3.67 -5.47 8.97
C THR A 111 2.87 -6.25 10.00
N PHE A 112 1.54 -6.22 9.91
CA PHE A 112 0.66 -6.82 10.92
C PHE A 112 0.97 -8.30 11.18
N PHE A 113 1.30 -9.09 10.17
CA PHE A 113 1.56 -10.52 10.32
C PHE A 113 2.99 -10.87 10.80
N CYS A 114 3.81 -9.88 11.16
CA CYS A 114 5.18 -10.09 11.63
C CYS A 114 5.25 -10.98 12.89
N PHE A 115 4.21 -10.95 13.75
CA PHE A 115 4.16 -11.76 14.96
C PHE A 115 4.18 -13.27 14.72
N LEU A 116 3.84 -13.73 13.50
CA LEU A 116 3.90 -15.14 13.12
C LEU A 116 5.32 -15.62 12.85
N PHE A 117 6.28 -14.69 12.64
CA PHE A 117 7.65 -15.02 12.28
C PHE A 117 8.58 -14.91 13.49
N PRO A 118 9.36 -15.96 13.82
CA PRO A 118 10.40 -15.87 14.85
C PRO A 118 11.44 -14.78 14.49
N ALA A 119 12.02 -14.13 15.50
CA ALA A 119 13.00 -13.07 15.31
C ALA A 119 14.16 -13.47 14.37
N LYS A 120 14.61 -14.74 14.46
CA LYS A 120 15.66 -15.30 13.59
C LYS A 120 15.33 -15.21 12.09
N TYR A 121 14.07 -15.30 11.71
CA TYR A 121 13.60 -15.30 10.30
C TYR A 121 12.88 -14.00 9.91
N MET A 122 12.93 -12.97 10.76
CA MET A 122 12.24 -11.72 10.52
C MET A 122 12.74 -11.00 9.25
N TYR A 123 14.01 -11.18 8.87
CA TYR A 123 14.56 -10.63 7.64
C TYR A 123 13.85 -11.19 6.38
N ILE A 124 13.48 -12.48 6.38
CA ILE A 124 12.73 -13.10 5.28
C ILE A 124 11.34 -12.46 5.16
N PHE A 125 10.68 -12.26 6.30
CA PHE A 125 9.38 -11.56 6.32
C PHE A 125 9.52 -10.13 5.78
N TYR A 126 10.53 -9.39 6.22
CA TYR A 126 10.81 -8.03 5.78
C TYR A 126 10.96 -7.93 4.25
N GLU A 127 11.80 -8.80 3.67
CA GLU A 127 12.03 -8.87 2.22
C GLU A 127 10.78 -9.31 1.44
N ALA A 128 10.08 -10.33 1.94
CA ALA A 128 8.84 -10.79 1.34
C ALA A 128 7.76 -9.69 1.29
N MET A 129 7.64 -8.88 2.35
CA MET A 129 6.69 -7.77 2.38
C MET A 129 7.09 -6.62 1.43
N ILE A 130 8.37 -6.41 1.19
CA ILE A 130 8.84 -5.46 0.16
C ILE A 130 8.41 -5.92 -1.23
N LEU A 131 8.72 -7.15 -1.59
CA LEU A 131 8.35 -7.71 -2.89
C LEU A 131 6.83 -7.76 -3.09
N LEU A 132 6.09 -8.07 -2.02
CA LEU A 132 4.63 -8.08 -2.05
C LEU A 132 4.04 -6.68 -2.32
N ARG A 133 4.59 -5.62 -1.70
CA ARG A 133 4.16 -4.24 -1.96
C ARG A 133 4.37 -3.86 -3.43
N ILE A 134 5.56 -4.15 -3.99
CA ILE A 134 5.88 -3.88 -5.40
C ILE A 134 4.93 -4.67 -6.31
N TYR A 135 4.71 -5.94 -6.03
CA TYR A 135 3.79 -6.79 -6.80
C TYR A 135 2.37 -6.25 -6.81
N LEU A 136 1.84 -5.93 -5.62
CA LEU A 136 0.48 -5.44 -5.48
C LEU A 136 0.28 -4.03 -6.05
N SER A 137 1.33 -3.20 -6.11
CA SER A 137 1.25 -1.87 -6.76
C SER A 137 0.92 -1.99 -8.24
N GLY A 138 1.55 -2.91 -8.97
CA GLY A 138 1.24 -3.16 -10.37
C GLY A 138 -0.13 -3.81 -10.58
N ILE A 139 -0.60 -4.65 -9.63
CA ILE A 139 -1.97 -5.17 -9.62
C ILE A 139 -2.98 -4.01 -9.46
N ALA A 140 -2.77 -3.11 -8.50
CA ALA A 140 -3.65 -1.96 -8.26
C ALA A 140 -3.72 -1.04 -9.50
N PHE A 141 -2.57 -0.75 -10.09
CA PHE A 141 -2.49 -0.02 -11.36
C PHE A 141 -3.28 -0.72 -12.49
N SER A 142 -3.12 -2.04 -12.60
CA SER A 142 -3.84 -2.84 -13.61
C SER A 142 -5.36 -2.77 -13.44
N LEU A 143 -5.83 -2.89 -12.19
CA LEU A 143 -7.26 -2.81 -11.88
C LEU A 143 -7.85 -1.45 -12.25
N LEU A 144 -7.14 -0.36 -11.97
CA LEU A 144 -7.52 0.98 -12.40
C LEU A 144 -7.61 1.07 -13.93
N CYS A 145 -6.56 0.64 -14.63
CA CYS A 145 -6.51 0.68 -16.10
C CYS A 145 -7.61 -0.15 -16.76
N PHE A 146 -7.94 -1.32 -16.19
CA PHE A 146 -9.06 -2.15 -16.71
C PHE A 146 -10.40 -1.45 -16.51
N TYR A 147 -10.58 -0.78 -15.36
CA TYR A 147 -11.82 -0.08 -15.06
C TYR A 147 -12.06 1.11 -15.98
N ILE A 148 -11.01 1.84 -16.35
CA ILE A 148 -11.11 2.95 -17.32
C ILE A 148 -11.22 2.47 -18.79
N GLY A 149 -11.07 1.16 -19.06
CA GLY A 149 -11.36 0.56 -20.37
C GLY A 149 -10.14 0.27 -21.22
N HIS A 150 -8.92 0.30 -20.67
CA HIS A 150 -7.73 -0.06 -21.42
C HIS A 150 -7.63 -1.57 -21.68
N LYS A 151 -7.16 -1.94 -22.89
CA LYS A 151 -6.94 -3.35 -23.27
C LYS A 151 -5.76 -3.92 -22.46
N LYS A 152 -5.93 -5.15 -21.94
CA LYS A 152 -4.98 -5.79 -21.03
C LYS A 152 -3.57 -5.92 -21.62
N ARG A 153 -3.43 -6.16 -22.94
CA ARG A 153 -2.12 -6.22 -23.62
C ARG A 153 -1.30 -4.93 -23.53
N TYR A 154 -1.95 -3.77 -23.43
CA TYR A 154 -1.27 -2.48 -23.25
C TYR A 154 -1.07 -2.14 -21.77
N VAL A 155 -1.94 -2.65 -20.92
CA VAL A 155 -1.82 -2.46 -19.46
C VAL A 155 -0.64 -3.26 -18.90
N LEU A 156 -0.34 -4.43 -19.45
CA LEU A 156 0.72 -5.31 -18.94
C LEU A 156 2.09 -4.62 -18.87
N PRO A 157 2.63 -4.06 -19.95
CA PRO A 157 3.91 -3.33 -19.86
C PRO A 157 3.82 -2.10 -18.97
N GLY A 158 2.68 -1.38 -18.95
CA GLY A 158 2.48 -0.25 -18.07
C GLY A 158 2.49 -0.63 -16.59
N ALA A 159 1.86 -1.75 -16.22
CA ALA A 159 1.85 -2.26 -14.85
C ALA A 159 3.25 -2.69 -14.38
N VAL A 160 4.01 -3.32 -15.28
CA VAL A 160 5.41 -3.70 -15.00
C VAL A 160 6.28 -2.45 -14.82
N ALA A 161 6.17 -1.48 -15.72
CA ALA A 161 6.90 -0.22 -15.61
C ALA A 161 6.54 0.58 -14.35
N TYR A 162 5.26 0.54 -13.95
CA TYR A 162 4.79 1.16 -12.71
C TYR A 162 5.36 0.47 -11.47
N ALA A 163 5.31 -0.86 -11.43
CA ALA A 163 5.81 -1.66 -10.31
C ALA A 163 7.34 -1.54 -10.13
N PHE A 164 8.09 -1.53 -11.24
CA PHE A 164 9.55 -1.41 -11.24
C PHE A 164 10.05 0.00 -11.59
N CYS A 165 9.28 1.04 -11.26
CA CYS A 165 9.75 2.42 -11.44
C CYS A 165 10.93 2.71 -10.49
N TYR A 166 11.70 3.76 -10.81
CA TYR A 166 12.84 4.17 -9.98
C TYR A 166 12.49 4.33 -8.50
N TRP A 167 11.35 4.96 -8.20
CA TRP A 167 10.87 5.12 -6.82
C TRP A 167 10.72 3.77 -6.09
N ALA A 168 10.14 2.77 -6.77
CA ALA A 168 9.94 1.44 -6.18
C ALA A 168 11.27 0.74 -5.91
N ILE A 169 12.19 0.72 -6.90
CA ILE A 169 13.48 0.03 -6.76
C ILE A 169 14.35 0.71 -5.69
N TYR A 170 14.40 2.05 -5.70
CA TYR A 170 15.21 2.82 -4.74
C TYR A 170 14.73 2.65 -3.31
N ASN A 171 13.40 2.74 -3.08
CA ASN A 171 12.84 2.66 -1.73
C ASN A 171 12.66 1.22 -1.22
N ALA A 172 12.69 0.22 -2.10
CA ALA A 172 12.59 -1.18 -1.71
C ALA A 172 13.60 -1.56 -0.61
N VAL A 173 14.83 -1.08 -0.74
CA VAL A 173 15.91 -1.38 0.19
C VAL A 173 16.16 -0.27 1.22
N ARG A 174 15.69 0.96 0.98
CA ARG A 174 15.93 2.08 1.88
C ARG A 174 14.78 2.32 2.85
N HIS A 175 13.59 2.54 2.32
CA HIS A 175 12.40 2.91 3.10
C HIS A 175 11.18 2.11 2.62
N PRO A 176 11.01 0.84 2.99
CA PRO A 176 9.99 -0.05 2.43
C PRO A 176 8.56 0.47 2.50
N PHE A 177 8.20 1.22 3.55
CA PHE A 177 6.87 1.81 3.67
C PHE A 177 6.61 2.95 2.68
N PHE A 178 7.66 3.51 2.03
CA PHE A 178 7.51 4.46 0.91
C PHE A 178 6.93 3.79 -0.35
N LEU A 179 6.81 2.48 -0.37
CA LEU A 179 6.13 1.74 -1.43
C LEU A 179 4.60 1.76 -1.29
N ASN A 180 4.08 2.00 -0.09
CA ASN A 180 2.64 1.99 0.18
C ASN A 180 1.83 2.96 -0.71
N PRO A 181 2.28 4.20 -0.98
CA PRO A 181 1.60 5.11 -1.90
C PRO A 181 1.42 4.56 -3.32
N LEU A 182 2.38 3.78 -3.82
CA LEU A 182 2.25 3.15 -5.14
C LEU A 182 1.07 2.16 -5.21
N LEU A 183 0.74 1.53 -4.09
CA LEU A 183 -0.43 0.66 -4.00
C LEU A 183 -1.72 1.46 -3.78
N TYR A 184 -1.70 2.40 -2.83
CA TYR A 184 -2.92 3.08 -2.41
C TYR A 184 -3.42 4.11 -3.42
N TYR A 185 -2.52 4.80 -4.12
CA TYR A 185 -2.93 5.84 -5.07
C TYR A 185 -3.80 5.30 -6.21
N PRO A 186 -3.44 4.25 -6.96
CA PRO A 186 -4.32 3.67 -7.96
C PRO A 186 -5.66 3.19 -7.41
N LEU A 187 -5.69 2.69 -6.15
CA LEU A 187 -6.93 2.26 -5.50
C LEU A 187 -7.82 3.44 -5.11
N LEU A 188 -7.24 4.55 -4.63
CA LEU A 188 -7.98 5.80 -4.38
C LEU A 188 -8.61 6.33 -5.66
N ILE A 189 -7.83 6.41 -6.74
CA ILE A 189 -8.32 6.86 -8.05
C ILE A 189 -9.42 5.94 -8.58
N LEU A 190 -9.25 4.63 -8.46
CA LEU A 190 -10.29 3.65 -8.82
C LEU A 190 -11.55 3.84 -7.97
N GLY A 191 -11.39 4.14 -6.69
CA GLY A 191 -12.50 4.46 -5.78
C GLY A 191 -13.25 5.72 -6.21
N VAL A 192 -12.54 6.79 -6.57
CA VAL A 192 -13.13 8.03 -7.13
C VAL A 192 -13.91 7.73 -8.41
N GLU A 193 -13.33 6.99 -9.36
CA GLU A 193 -14.01 6.61 -10.60
C GLU A 193 -15.29 5.79 -10.33
N LYS A 194 -15.27 4.89 -9.35
CA LYS A 194 -16.46 4.12 -8.95
C LYS A 194 -17.53 5.00 -8.31
N ILE A 195 -17.15 6.00 -7.52
CA ILE A 195 -18.09 7.00 -6.97
C ILE A 195 -18.74 7.79 -8.10
N ILE A 196 -17.98 8.24 -9.09
CA ILE A 196 -18.47 9.04 -10.21
C ILE A 196 -19.43 8.22 -11.08
N ARG A 197 -19.03 7.03 -11.51
CA ARG A 197 -19.75 6.23 -12.51
C ARG A 197 -20.83 5.33 -11.90
N GLU A 198 -20.55 4.69 -10.76
CA GLU A 198 -21.41 3.67 -10.16
C GLU A 198 -22.04 4.09 -8.83
N LYS A 199 -21.66 5.24 -8.27
CA LYS A 199 -22.08 5.72 -6.94
C LYS A 199 -21.65 4.78 -5.79
N LYS A 200 -20.68 3.87 -6.00
CA LYS A 200 -20.14 2.92 -5.03
C LYS A 200 -19.02 3.57 -4.25
N MET A 201 -19.15 3.64 -2.93
CA MET A 201 -18.26 4.37 -2.03
C MET A 201 -17.23 3.47 -1.31
N TRP A 202 -17.53 2.18 -1.15
CA TRP A 202 -16.81 1.28 -0.25
C TRP A 202 -15.29 1.19 -0.53
N LEU A 203 -14.88 1.11 -1.82
CA LEU A 203 -13.45 0.99 -2.16
C LEU A 203 -12.68 2.24 -1.73
N PHE A 204 -13.23 3.42 -2.02
CA PHE A 204 -12.60 4.67 -1.63
C PHE A 204 -12.51 4.78 -0.10
N THR A 205 -13.59 4.47 0.62
CA THR A 205 -13.66 4.48 2.09
C THR A 205 -12.60 3.56 2.71
N ILE A 206 -12.52 2.30 2.26
CA ILE A 206 -11.54 1.34 2.80
C ILE A 206 -10.11 1.79 2.47
N THR A 207 -9.87 2.29 1.25
CA THR A 207 -8.52 2.73 0.87
C THR A 207 -8.09 3.97 1.67
N VAL A 208 -9.01 4.91 1.96
CA VAL A 208 -8.75 6.04 2.86
C VAL A 208 -8.39 5.55 4.24
N ALA A 209 -9.17 4.60 4.81
CA ALA A 209 -8.90 4.05 6.14
C ALA A 209 -7.51 3.42 6.22
N VAL A 210 -7.20 2.53 5.29
CA VAL A 210 -5.91 1.82 5.27
C VAL A 210 -4.74 2.78 5.04
N ALA A 211 -4.88 3.73 4.12
CA ALA A 211 -3.83 4.71 3.84
C ALA A 211 -3.56 5.63 5.05
N ALA A 212 -4.63 6.09 5.73
CA ALA A 212 -4.52 6.93 6.92
C ALA A 212 -3.88 6.19 8.11
N MET A 213 -4.21 4.90 8.29
CA MET A 213 -3.58 4.07 9.32
C MET A 213 -2.12 3.77 9.03
N SER A 214 -1.77 3.53 7.75
CA SER A 214 -0.43 3.03 7.39
C SER A 214 0.67 4.06 7.57
N ASN A 215 0.44 5.31 7.21
CA ASN A 215 1.43 6.37 7.36
C ASN A 215 0.79 7.74 7.12
N PHE A 216 0.80 8.58 8.15
CA PHE A 216 0.22 9.92 8.12
C PHE A 216 0.84 10.82 7.04
N TYR A 217 2.16 10.82 6.91
CA TYR A 217 2.89 11.68 5.97
C TYR A 217 2.52 11.38 4.50
N PHE A 218 2.50 10.11 4.12
CA PHE A 218 2.10 9.74 2.77
C PHE A 218 0.60 9.88 2.54
N PHE A 219 -0.22 9.66 3.57
CA PHE A 219 -1.66 9.91 3.45
C PHE A 219 -1.95 11.36 3.10
N TYR A 220 -1.26 12.31 3.74
CA TYR A 220 -1.36 13.73 3.41
C TYR A 220 -1.06 14.00 1.92
N MET A 221 0.02 13.46 1.37
CA MET A 221 0.35 13.60 -0.06
C MET A 221 -0.69 12.96 -0.98
N LEU A 222 -1.22 11.80 -0.61
CA LEU A 222 -2.27 11.11 -1.34
C LEU A 222 -3.57 11.91 -1.38
N VAL A 223 -3.91 12.59 -0.28
CA VAL A 223 -5.09 13.49 -0.24
C VAL A 223 -4.95 14.62 -1.25
N PHE A 224 -3.81 15.32 -1.27
CA PHE A 224 -3.59 16.42 -2.23
C PHE A 224 -3.69 15.96 -3.68
N THR A 225 -2.99 14.89 -4.02
CA THR A 225 -2.99 14.37 -5.39
C THR A 225 -4.37 13.85 -5.81
N THR A 226 -5.12 13.26 -4.86
CA THR A 226 -6.49 12.81 -5.11
C THR A 226 -7.45 13.99 -5.31
N ILE A 227 -7.32 15.08 -4.55
CA ILE A 227 -8.14 16.31 -4.73
C ILE A 227 -7.90 16.88 -6.13
N ILE A 228 -6.65 17.02 -6.56
CA ILE A 228 -6.33 17.50 -7.91
C ILE A 228 -7.00 16.62 -8.98
N TYR A 229 -6.89 15.29 -8.82
CA TYR A 229 -7.54 14.35 -9.73
C TYR A 229 -9.07 14.53 -9.75
N VAL A 230 -9.72 14.65 -8.59
CA VAL A 230 -11.17 14.83 -8.46
C VAL A 230 -11.62 16.11 -9.15
N ILE A 231 -10.92 17.23 -8.95
CA ILE A 231 -11.25 18.51 -9.59
C ILE A 231 -11.25 18.35 -11.12
N VAL A 232 -10.15 17.82 -11.66
CA VAL A 232 -10.02 17.60 -13.11
C VAL A 232 -11.13 16.68 -13.62
N ARG A 233 -11.39 15.56 -12.94
CA ARG A 233 -12.43 14.60 -13.35
C ARG A 233 -13.84 15.20 -13.29
N PHE A 234 -14.13 16.00 -12.27
CA PHE A 234 -15.44 16.65 -12.14
C PHE A 234 -15.68 17.69 -13.25
N ILE A 235 -14.65 18.46 -13.62
CA ILE A 235 -14.72 19.37 -14.76
C ILE A 235 -15.12 18.60 -16.04
N PHE A 236 -14.42 17.48 -16.32
CA PHE A 236 -14.72 16.70 -17.52
C PHE A 236 -16.05 15.93 -17.46
N CYS A 237 -16.44 15.42 -16.29
CA CYS A 237 -17.65 14.59 -16.18
C CYS A 237 -18.93 15.39 -15.93
N TYR A 238 -18.84 16.49 -15.21
CA TYR A 238 -20.01 17.24 -14.76
C TYR A 238 -20.12 18.63 -15.40
N GLY A 239 -19.04 19.15 -15.98
CA GLY A 239 -19.02 20.48 -16.60
C GLY A 239 -19.53 21.55 -15.65
N LYS A 240 -20.55 22.32 -16.06
CA LYS A 240 -21.18 23.39 -15.26
C LYS A 240 -22.33 22.92 -14.35
N ASN A 241 -22.56 21.59 -14.24
CA ASN A 241 -23.68 21.07 -13.44
C ASN A 241 -23.36 21.06 -11.93
N VAL A 242 -23.62 22.17 -11.26
CA VAL A 242 -23.37 22.39 -9.82
C VAL A 242 -24.03 21.32 -8.93
N LYS A 243 -25.25 20.86 -9.31
CA LYS A 243 -25.96 19.81 -8.55
C LYS A 243 -25.21 18.48 -8.57
N MET A 244 -24.59 18.14 -9.69
CA MET A 244 -23.78 16.92 -9.79
C MET A 244 -22.47 17.05 -9.02
N TRP A 245 -21.84 18.23 -9.04
CA TRP A 245 -20.68 18.54 -8.23
C TRP A 245 -20.99 18.35 -6.75
N GLY A 246 -22.05 18.97 -6.23
CA GLY A 246 -22.46 18.84 -4.83
C GLY A 246 -22.69 17.39 -4.40
N LYS A 247 -23.36 16.58 -5.23
CA LYS A 247 -23.56 15.15 -4.94
C LYS A 247 -22.26 14.35 -4.96
N GLY A 248 -21.35 14.67 -5.87
CA GLY A 248 -20.04 14.03 -5.95
C GLY A 248 -19.17 14.36 -4.73
N ILE A 249 -19.08 15.65 -4.39
CA ILE A 249 -18.33 16.13 -3.20
C ILE A 249 -18.88 15.50 -1.93
N LEU A 250 -20.22 15.49 -1.75
CA LEU A 250 -20.84 14.90 -0.57
C LEU A 250 -20.49 13.42 -0.41
N ARG A 251 -20.52 12.63 -1.50
CA ARG A 251 -20.13 11.20 -1.43
C ARG A 251 -18.66 11.02 -1.06
N LEU A 252 -17.77 11.82 -1.66
CA LEU A 252 -16.35 11.79 -1.33
C LEU A 252 -16.11 12.20 0.12
N ALA A 253 -16.76 13.26 0.60
CA ALA A 253 -16.64 13.73 1.98
C ALA A 253 -17.12 12.67 2.98
N VAL A 254 -18.32 12.10 2.76
CA VAL A 254 -18.85 11.03 3.61
C VAL A 254 -17.91 9.82 3.61
N SER A 255 -17.41 9.40 2.44
CA SER A 255 -16.45 8.29 2.34
C SER A 255 -15.15 8.58 3.07
N SER A 256 -14.62 9.81 2.95
CA SER A 256 -13.39 10.23 3.62
C SER A 256 -13.56 10.23 5.14
N VAL A 257 -14.64 10.85 5.64
CA VAL A 257 -14.94 10.90 7.08
C VAL A 257 -15.13 9.50 7.63
N THR A 258 -15.91 8.64 6.95
CA THR A 258 -16.08 7.24 7.38
C THR A 258 -14.75 6.49 7.40
N GLY A 259 -13.91 6.66 6.37
CA GLY A 259 -12.58 6.05 6.33
C GLY A 259 -11.67 6.53 7.46
N LEU A 260 -11.67 7.84 7.76
CA LEU A 260 -10.92 8.40 8.89
C LEU A 260 -11.45 7.90 10.25
N CYS A 261 -12.77 7.78 10.41
CA CYS A 261 -13.35 7.17 11.61
C CYS A 261 -12.91 5.71 11.79
N MET A 262 -12.81 4.93 10.71
CA MET A 262 -12.27 3.56 10.77
C MET A 262 -10.78 3.53 11.14
N ALA A 263 -10.02 4.55 10.74
CA ALA A 263 -8.60 4.68 11.05
C ALA A 263 -8.34 5.30 12.44
N ALA A 264 -9.36 5.78 13.14
CA ALA A 264 -9.24 6.64 14.31
C ALA A 264 -8.39 6.05 15.45
N ILE A 265 -8.39 4.73 15.61
CA ILE A 265 -7.62 4.03 16.66
C ILE A 265 -6.09 4.29 16.54
N VAL A 266 -5.60 4.50 15.33
CA VAL A 266 -4.19 4.83 15.06
C VAL A 266 -4.04 6.31 14.72
N PHE A 267 -4.94 6.83 13.90
CA PHE A 267 -4.83 8.18 13.34
C PHE A 267 -5.00 9.30 14.39
N LEU A 268 -5.93 9.15 15.34
CA LEU A 268 -6.16 10.18 16.36
C LEU A 268 -5.00 10.35 17.35
N PRO A 269 -4.40 9.28 17.91
CA PRO A 269 -3.19 9.40 18.73
C PRO A 269 -2.06 10.13 18.01
N VAL A 270 -1.81 9.76 16.75
CA VAL A 270 -0.77 10.39 15.92
C VAL A 270 -1.06 11.88 15.70
N LEU A 271 -2.30 12.21 15.35
CA LEU A 271 -2.72 13.59 15.15
C LEU A 271 -2.57 14.40 16.46
N HIS A 272 -2.89 13.80 17.61
CA HIS A 272 -2.72 14.45 18.91
C HIS A 272 -1.26 14.77 19.19
N VAL A 273 -0.34 13.84 18.96
CA VAL A 273 1.10 14.09 19.12
C VAL A 273 1.55 15.28 18.26
N PHE A 274 1.18 15.29 16.98
CA PHE A 274 1.53 16.42 16.08
C PHE A 274 0.97 17.78 16.52
N LEU A 275 -0.19 17.79 17.15
CA LEU A 275 -0.83 19.04 17.61
C LEU A 275 -0.32 19.48 18.99
N SER A 276 0.19 18.58 19.80
CA SER A 276 0.72 18.90 21.15
C SER A 276 2.17 19.34 21.14
N ASP A 277 2.95 18.92 20.14
CA ASP A 277 4.36 19.30 19.98
C ASP A 277 4.56 20.64 19.23
N SER A 278 3.47 21.31 18.85
CA SER A 278 3.46 22.63 18.21
C SER A 278 3.07 23.74 19.20
#